data_cd9444e9a873bead6186cab660c3a35c
#
_entry.id   cd9444e9a873bead6186cab660c3a35c
#
_cell.length_a   1.000
_cell.length_b   1.000
_cell.length_c   1.000
_cell.angle_alpha   90.00
_cell.angle_beta   90.00
_cell.angle_gamma   90.00
#
_symmetry.space_group_name_H-M   'P 1'
#
loop_
_entity.id
_entity.type
_entity.pdbx_description
1 polymer ?
#
loop_
_entity_poly.entity_id
_entity_poly.type
_entity_poly.pdbx_seq_one_letter_code
_entity_poly.pdbx_strand_id
1 'polypeptide(L)'
;GDVIQFGALITNSEVGMGGIAITPFCLRLVCTNGMTLPKYNKSVRHIHLGKRFSTIEEYEASTVDEDDLFSRVSISLLSALDPLYYMKVIEKMKLAAEIRVVDYQDSIDKVAKHFGLDEEERLRIIHHYLAEHDTTLYGLVNAVTRSAQDSLTYVRATELEKIGSDILYEGVKAANRGDESEVFGLLS
;
A
#
# COMPACT_ATOMS: atom_id res chain seq x y z
N GLY A 1 5.71 -4.32 21.88
CA GLY A 1 5.91 -3.85 20.50
C GLY A 1 4.82 -4.39 19.60
N ASP A 2 4.55 -3.72 18.49
CA ASP A 2 3.52 -4.13 17.55
C ASP A 2 3.89 -5.45 16.86
N VAL A 3 2.89 -6.29 16.66
CA VAL A 3 3.04 -7.50 15.86
C VAL A 3 2.57 -7.17 14.44
N ILE A 4 3.48 -7.34 13.46
CA ILE A 4 3.22 -7.07 12.05
C ILE A 4 3.29 -8.38 11.30
N GLN A 5 2.23 -8.68 10.55
CA GLN A 5 2.16 -9.81 9.63
C GLN A 5 2.40 -9.32 8.21
N PHE A 6 3.20 -10.07 7.45
CA PHE A 6 3.44 -9.81 6.04
C PHE A 6 2.76 -10.87 5.17
N GLY A 7 2.36 -10.47 3.97
CA GLY A 7 1.70 -11.34 3.03
C GLY A 7 1.69 -10.78 1.62
N ALA A 8 1.02 -11.49 0.72
CA ALA A 8 0.78 -11.05 -0.64
C ALA A 8 -0.71 -11.13 -0.96
N LEU A 9 -1.25 -10.04 -1.51
CA LEU A 9 -2.61 -9.98 -2.03
C LEU A 9 -2.56 -10.38 -3.51
N ILE A 10 -3.33 -11.40 -3.87
CA ILE A 10 -3.50 -11.84 -5.24
C ILE A 10 -4.86 -11.37 -5.72
N THR A 11 -4.89 -10.54 -6.76
CA THR A 11 -6.12 -10.07 -7.39
C THR A 11 -6.19 -10.58 -8.83
N ASN A 12 -7.38 -11.03 -9.23
CA ASN A 12 -7.68 -11.44 -10.58
C ASN A 12 -8.93 -10.68 -11.08
N SER A 13 -8.94 -10.28 -12.33
CA SER A 13 -10.12 -9.66 -12.94
C SER A 13 -10.92 -10.69 -13.72
N GLU A 14 -12.08 -11.07 -13.20
CA GLU A 14 -13.00 -12.01 -13.86
C GLU A 14 -13.68 -11.45 -15.11
N VAL A 15 -13.70 -10.10 -15.26
CA VAL A 15 -14.38 -9.42 -16.37
C VAL A 15 -13.47 -9.16 -17.57
N GLY A 16 -12.31 -9.78 -17.64
CA GLY A 16 -11.42 -9.69 -18.80
C GLY A 16 -10.72 -8.33 -19.00
N MET A 17 -10.87 -7.36 -18.09
CA MET A 17 -10.29 -6.00 -18.21
C MET A 17 -9.06 -5.76 -17.32
N GLY A 18 -8.70 -6.68 -16.44
CA GLY A 18 -7.52 -6.64 -15.57
C GLY A 18 -6.76 -7.97 -15.60
N GLY A 19 -5.47 -7.96 -15.31
CA GLY A 19 -4.65 -9.17 -15.19
C GLY A 19 -4.54 -9.65 -13.76
N ILE A 20 -3.89 -10.77 -13.55
CA ILE A 20 -3.46 -11.20 -12.20
C ILE A 20 -2.46 -10.16 -11.67
N ALA A 21 -2.72 -9.60 -10.51
CA ALA A 21 -1.77 -8.75 -9.81
C ALA A 21 -1.42 -9.36 -8.45
N ILE A 22 -0.13 -9.33 -8.11
CA ILE A 22 0.40 -9.76 -6.82
C ILE A 22 1.00 -8.54 -6.15
N THR A 23 0.44 -8.17 -5.01
CA THR A 23 0.85 -6.97 -4.27
C THR A 23 1.28 -7.38 -2.86
N PRO A 24 2.53 -7.11 -2.44
CA PRO A 24 2.93 -7.33 -1.06
C PRO A 24 2.15 -6.38 -0.14
N PHE A 25 1.78 -6.88 1.02
CA PHE A 25 1.12 -6.06 2.05
C PHE A 25 1.65 -6.40 3.45
N CYS A 26 1.43 -5.50 4.38
CA CYS A 26 1.59 -5.78 5.80
C CYS A 26 0.31 -5.45 6.57
N LEU A 27 0.11 -6.17 7.65
CA LEU A 27 -1.02 -6.05 8.55
C LEU A 27 -0.50 -5.84 9.97
N ARG A 28 -0.90 -4.75 10.62
CA ARG A 28 -0.67 -4.54 12.05
C ARG A 28 -1.75 -5.27 12.84
N LEU A 29 -1.40 -6.31 13.58
CA LEU A 29 -2.39 -7.21 14.20
C LEU A 29 -3.16 -6.57 15.36
N VAL A 30 -2.60 -5.56 16.02
CA VAL A 30 -3.24 -4.90 17.16
C VAL A 30 -4.52 -4.16 16.75
N CYS A 31 -4.51 -3.54 15.56
CA CYS A 31 -5.64 -2.74 15.05
C CYS A 31 -6.19 -3.30 13.73
N THR A 32 -5.67 -4.41 13.24
CA THR A 32 -5.99 -4.99 11.93
C THR A 32 -5.83 -4.04 10.75
N ASN A 33 -4.98 -3.00 10.92
CA ASN A 33 -4.70 -2.04 9.85
C ASN A 33 -3.87 -2.70 8.75
N GLY A 34 -4.38 -2.71 7.54
CA GLY A 34 -3.65 -3.12 6.35
C GLY A 34 -2.87 -1.96 5.74
N MET A 35 -1.70 -2.25 5.19
CA MET A 35 -0.94 -1.32 4.36
C MET A 35 -0.42 -2.07 3.14
N THR A 36 -0.82 -1.62 1.95
CA THR A 36 -0.26 -2.13 0.71
C THR A 36 1.14 -1.57 0.52
N LEU A 37 2.11 -2.45 0.29
CA LEU A 37 3.51 -2.06 0.15
C LEU A 37 3.83 -1.71 -1.30
N PRO A 38 4.77 -0.76 -1.54
CA PRO A 38 5.24 -0.47 -2.89
C PRO A 38 5.78 -1.74 -3.54
N LYS A 39 5.54 -1.89 -4.82
CA LYS A 39 5.98 -3.07 -5.57
C LYS A 39 7.50 -3.18 -5.55
N TYR A 40 8.01 -4.26 -4.97
CA TYR A 40 9.40 -4.62 -5.11
C TYR A 40 9.62 -5.16 -6.53
N ASN A 41 10.33 -4.37 -7.34
CA ASN A 41 10.75 -4.69 -8.72
C ASN A 41 9.71 -5.37 -9.62
N LYS A 42 9.11 -4.56 -10.48
CA LYS A 42 8.24 -4.96 -11.61
C LYS A 42 6.97 -5.68 -11.20
N SER A 43 5.88 -4.92 -11.17
CA SER A 43 4.55 -5.51 -11.25
C SER A 43 4.51 -6.48 -12.42
N VAL A 44 4.35 -7.74 -12.13
CA VAL A 44 3.95 -8.69 -13.15
C VAL A 44 2.47 -8.37 -13.44
N ARG A 45 2.25 -7.35 -14.26
CA ARG A 45 1.00 -7.18 -14.94
C ARG A 45 0.95 -8.26 -16.01
N HIS A 46 0.44 -9.44 -15.66
CA HIS A 46 0.09 -10.39 -16.67
C HIS A 46 -1.24 -9.97 -17.27
N ILE A 47 -1.08 -9.53 -18.48
CA ILE A 47 -2.09 -9.28 -19.46
C ILE A 47 -2.94 -10.55 -19.60
N HIS A 48 -4.25 -10.31 -19.53
CA HIS A 48 -5.34 -11.19 -19.89
C HIS A 48 -4.99 -12.33 -20.83
N LEU A 49 -5.36 -13.50 -20.38
CA LEU A 49 -5.67 -14.64 -21.20
C LEU A 49 -7.03 -14.54 -21.93
N GLY A 50 -7.70 -13.40 -21.82
CA GLY A 50 -8.94 -13.10 -22.52
C GLY A 50 -8.66 -12.34 -23.81
N LYS A 51 -8.06 -12.96 -24.83
CA LYS A 51 -8.35 -12.55 -26.19
C LYS A 51 -9.84 -12.81 -26.42
N ARG A 52 -10.56 -11.82 -26.95
CA ARG A 52 -11.86 -12.09 -27.55
C ARG A 52 -11.58 -12.95 -28.77
N PHE A 53 -11.81 -14.24 -28.65
CA PHE A 53 -11.73 -15.14 -29.79
C PHE A 53 -13.02 -15.01 -30.56
N SER A 54 -12.89 -14.80 -31.86
CA SER A 54 -14.03 -14.74 -32.79
C SER A 54 -14.46 -16.17 -33.22
N THR A 55 -13.58 -17.15 -33.07
CA THR A 55 -13.82 -18.55 -33.44
C THR A 55 -13.22 -19.52 -32.45
N ILE A 56 -13.74 -20.77 -32.41
CA ILE A 56 -13.23 -21.88 -31.59
C ILE A 56 -11.81 -22.24 -32.00
N GLU A 57 -11.47 -22.15 -33.28
CA GLU A 57 -10.13 -22.43 -33.82
C GLU A 57 -9.09 -21.41 -33.32
N GLU A 58 -9.45 -20.13 -33.18
CA GLU A 58 -8.58 -19.13 -32.56
C GLU A 58 -8.37 -19.40 -31.06
N TYR A 59 -9.38 -19.93 -30.37
CA TYR A 59 -9.27 -20.33 -28.98
C TYR A 59 -8.30 -21.52 -28.82
N GLU A 60 -8.44 -22.57 -29.64
CA GLU A 60 -7.55 -23.74 -29.61
C GLU A 60 -6.12 -23.43 -30.02
N ALA A 61 -5.91 -22.50 -30.97
CA ALA A 61 -4.59 -22.04 -31.41
C ALA A 61 -3.88 -21.14 -30.39
N SER A 62 -4.62 -20.60 -29.44
CA SER A 62 -4.11 -19.63 -28.44
C SER A 62 -3.80 -20.28 -27.09
N THR A 63 -3.51 -21.58 -27.05
CA THR A 63 -3.11 -22.26 -25.82
C THR A 63 -2.03 -21.46 -25.11
N VAL A 64 -2.44 -20.76 -24.06
CA VAL A 64 -1.49 -20.18 -23.11
C VAL A 64 -0.74 -21.35 -22.52
N ASP A 65 0.56 -21.30 -22.58
CA ASP A 65 1.40 -22.23 -21.88
C ASP A 65 1.11 -22.09 -20.38
N GLU A 66 0.29 -22.96 -19.85
CA GLU A 66 -0.11 -22.96 -18.43
C GLU A 66 1.12 -23.07 -17.52
N ASP A 67 2.17 -23.76 -17.96
CA ASP A 67 3.42 -23.92 -17.24
C ASP A 67 4.18 -22.58 -17.19
N ASP A 68 4.19 -21.79 -18.27
CA ASP A 68 4.78 -20.44 -18.28
C ASP A 68 4.00 -19.49 -17.37
N LEU A 69 2.66 -19.52 -17.40
CA LEU A 69 1.83 -18.71 -16.51
C LEU A 69 2.07 -19.06 -15.04
N PHE A 70 2.05 -20.37 -14.72
CA PHE A 70 2.29 -20.85 -13.36
C PHE A 70 3.68 -20.45 -12.86
N SER A 71 4.70 -20.61 -13.70
CA SER A 71 6.07 -20.22 -13.39
C SER A 71 6.18 -18.73 -13.09
N ARG A 72 5.55 -17.88 -13.88
CA ARG A 72 5.58 -16.41 -13.69
C ARG A 72 4.83 -15.98 -12.43
N VAL A 73 3.66 -16.56 -12.15
CA VAL A 73 2.90 -16.29 -10.92
C VAL A 73 3.72 -16.73 -9.70
N SER A 74 4.34 -17.90 -9.75
CA SER A 74 5.18 -18.44 -8.68
C SER A 74 6.40 -17.55 -8.39
N ILE A 75 7.12 -17.12 -9.42
CA ILE A 75 8.27 -16.20 -9.27
C ILE A 75 7.82 -14.87 -8.67
N SER A 76 6.68 -14.35 -9.12
CA SER A 76 6.13 -13.08 -8.61
C SER A 76 5.69 -13.18 -7.16
N LEU A 77 5.08 -14.30 -6.78
CA LEU A 77 4.68 -14.58 -5.40
C LEU A 77 5.91 -14.70 -4.49
N LEU A 78 6.93 -15.46 -4.89
CA LEU A 78 8.17 -15.59 -4.14
C LEU A 78 8.87 -14.24 -3.97
N SER A 79 8.87 -13.40 -5.01
CA SER A 79 9.42 -12.03 -4.93
C SER A 79 8.61 -11.14 -4.00
N ALA A 80 7.30 -11.28 -3.98
CA ALA A 80 6.42 -10.53 -3.08
C ALA A 80 6.55 -10.97 -1.61
N LEU A 81 7.04 -12.18 -1.36
CA LEU A 81 7.27 -12.76 -0.02
C LEU A 81 8.75 -12.72 0.40
N ASP A 82 9.59 -11.93 -0.27
CA ASP A 82 11.03 -11.82 0.03
C ASP A 82 11.26 -11.28 1.46
N PRO A 83 11.86 -12.06 2.37
CA PRO A 83 12.12 -11.63 3.73
C PRO A 83 13.01 -10.39 3.82
N LEU A 84 13.97 -10.21 2.90
CA LEU A 84 14.86 -9.05 2.87
C LEU A 84 14.09 -7.76 2.55
N TYR A 85 13.07 -7.87 1.70
CA TYR A 85 12.18 -6.75 1.44
C TYR A 85 11.42 -6.34 2.70
N TYR A 86 10.84 -7.29 3.42
CA TYR A 86 10.10 -7.02 4.64
C TYR A 86 10.98 -6.48 5.77
N MET A 87 12.22 -6.93 5.89
CA MET A 87 13.19 -6.35 6.83
C MET A 87 13.39 -4.85 6.56
N LYS A 88 13.53 -4.44 5.30
CA LYS A 88 13.65 -3.02 4.93
C LYS A 88 12.38 -2.22 5.25
N VAL A 89 11.20 -2.82 5.12
CA VAL A 89 9.94 -2.17 5.52
C VAL A 89 9.91 -1.97 7.04
N ILE A 90 10.30 -2.98 7.82
CA ILE A 90 10.38 -2.88 9.29
C ILE A 90 11.37 -1.78 9.71
N GLU A 91 12.53 -1.69 9.07
CA GLU A 91 13.50 -0.62 9.34
C GLU A 91 12.88 0.77 9.09
N LYS A 92 12.13 0.95 8.00
CA LYS A 92 11.43 2.21 7.73
C LYS A 92 10.37 2.51 8.79
N MET A 93 9.60 1.51 9.24
CA MET A 93 8.61 1.69 10.31
C MET A 93 9.28 2.11 11.61
N LYS A 94 10.44 1.52 11.96
CA LYS A 94 11.22 1.93 13.14
C LYS A 94 11.70 3.37 13.03
N LEU A 95 12.24 3.76 11.89
CA LEU A 95 12.65 5.15 11.64
C LEU A 95 11.45 6.10 11.73
N ALA A 96 10.31 5.75 11.15
CA ALA A 96 9.09 6.55 11.23
C ALA A 96 8.59 6.72 12.68
N ALA A 97 8.81 5.74 13.54
CA ALA A 97 8.46 5.82 14.96
C ALA A 97 9.41 6.75 15.77
N GLU A 98 10.56 7.15 15.20
CA GLU A 98 11.48 8.12 15.78
C GLU A 98 11.20 9.56 15.31
N ILE A 99 10.50 9.74 14.19
CA ILE A 99 10.18 11.03 13.58
C ILE A 99 8.93 11.61 14.25
N ARG A 100 9.06 12.73 14.95
CA ARG A 100 7.92 13.38 15.61
C ARG A 100 7.15 14.29 14.64
N VAL A 101 5.84 14.21 14.70
CA VAL A 101 4.92 15.13 14.03
C VAL A 101 4.61 16.27 14.99
N VAL A 102 5.21 17.44 14.73
CA VAL A 102 5.12 18.60 15.63
C VAL A 102 3.72 19.24 15.58
N ASP A 103 3.22 19.46 14.38
CA ASP A 103 1.87 19.97 14.13
C ASP A 103 1.09 18.93 13.33
N TYR A 104 0.29 18.13 14.04
CA TYR A 104 -0.48 17.07 13.40
C TYR A 104 -1.62 17.60 12.53
N GLN A 105 -2.19 18.79 12.87
CA GLN A 105 -3.28 19.37 12.08
C GLN A 105 -2.77 19.82 10.72
N ASP A 106 -1.71 20.63 10.71
CA ASP A 106 -1.08 21.07 9.48
C ASP A 106 -0.58 19.89 8.63
N SER A 107 0.01 18.89 9.28
CA SER A 107 0.48 17.67 8.61
C SER A 107 -0.65 16.89 7.95
N ILE A 108 -1.78 16.69 8.65
CA ILE A 108 -2.94 15.97 8.10
C ILE A 108 -3.61 16.81 7.01
N ASP A 109 -3.66 18.14 7.15
CA ASP A 109 -4.20 19.04 6.13
C ASP A 109 -3.37 18.97 4.83
N LYS A 110 -2.05 18.92 4.94
CA LYS A 110 -1.15 18.71 3.79
C LYS A 110 -1.35 17.35 3.12
N VAL A 111 -1.44 16.29 3.91
CA VAL A 111 -1.76 14.94 3.42
C VAL A 111 -3.10 14.95 2.69
N ALA A 112 -4.15 15.51 3.29
CA ALA A 112 -5.47 15.58 2.70
C ALA A 112 -5.45 16.33 1.36
N LYS A 113 -4.78 17.47 1.30
CA LYS A 113 -4.63 18.26 0.08
C LYS A 113 -3.85 17.52 -1.00
N HIS A 114 -2.74 16.87 -0.63
CA HIS A 114 -1.86 16.18 -1.59
C HIS A 114 -2.54 14.95 -2.21
N PHE A 115 -3.24 14.16 -1.40
CA PHE A 115 -3.88 12.93 -1.85
C PHE A 115 -5.37 13.08 -2.19
N GLY A 116 -5.91 14.30 -2.15
CA GLY A 116 -7.31 14.57 -2.48
C GLY A 116 -8.28 13.87 -1.54
N LEU A 117 -7.97 13.86 -0.23
CA LEU A 117 -8.89 13.34 0.78
C LEU A 117 -10.02 14.35 1.02
N ASP A 118 -11.21 13.83 1.23
CA ASP A 118 -12.35 14.68 1.60
C ASP A 118 -12.32 15.06 3.09
N GLU A 119 -13.22 15.96 3.49
CA GLU A 119 -13.28 16.48 4.86
C GLU A 119 -13.64 15.39 5.87
N GLU A 120 -14.47 14.43 5.50
CA GLU A 120 -14.85 13.32 6.36
C GLU A 120 -13.67 12.39 6.62
N GLU A 121 -12.90 12.06 5.58
CA GLU A 121 -11.69 11.26 5.68
C GLU A 121 -10.62 11.97 6.52
N ARG A 122 -10.43 13.27 6.31
CA ARG A 122 -9.53 14.10 7.10
C ARG A 122 -9.88 14.07 8.59
N LEU A 123 -11.15 14.25 8.93
CA LEU A 123 -11.63 14.22 10.32
C LEU A 123 -11.47 12.82 10.94
N ARG A 124 -11.71 11.74 10.19
CA ARG A 124 -11.46 10.37 10.65
C ARG A 124 -9.99 10.14 10.96
N ILE A 125 -9.08 10.60 10.09
CA ILE A 125 -7.64 10.49 10.31
C ILE A 125 -7.22 11.23 11.59
N ILE A 126 -7.71 12.47 11.81
CA ILE A 126 -7.46 13.22 13.04
C ILE A 126 -7.94 12.42 14.26
N HIS A 127 -9.16 11.89 14.20
CA HIS A 127 -9.73 11.10 15.28
C HIS A 127 -8.86 9.89 15.62
N HIS A 128 -8.44 9.10 14.62
CA HIS A 128 -7.60 7.92 14.82
C HIS A 128 -6.22 8.30 15.35
N TYR A 129 -5.61 9.38 14.83
CA TYR A 129 -4.31 9.86 15.28
C TYR A 129 -4.31 10.23 16.76
N LEU A 130 -5.33 10.95 17.19
CA LEU A 130 -5.49 11.35 18.59
C LEU A 130 -5.81 10.14 19.50
N ALA A 131 -6.59 9.18 19.02
CA ALA A 131 -6.98 8.00 19.77
C ALA A 131 -5.79 7.04 20.04
N GLU A 132 -4.82 6.97 19.13
CA GLU A 132 -3.64 6.10 19.31
C GLU A 132 -2.57 6.71 20.23
N HIS A 133 -2.63 8.01 20.52
CA HIS A 133 -1.64 8.75 21.33
C HIS A 133 -0.18 8.60 20.83
N ASP A 134 0.01 8.24 19.58
CA ASP A 134 1.32 8.13 18.94
C ASP A 134 1.58 9.36 18.08
N THR A 135 2.42 10.28 18.59
CA THR A 135 2.73 11.56 17.94
C THR A 135 3.87 11.46 16.92
N THR A 136 4.12 10.29 16.38
CA THR A 136 5.17 10.06 15.38
C THR A 136 4.61 9.96 13.96
N LEU A 137 5.51 9.95 12.97
CA LEU A 137 5.17 9.66 11.58
C LEU A 137 4.52 8.27 11.46
N TYR A 138 4.98 7.29 12.26
CA TYR A 138 4.37 5.97 12.30
C TYR A 138 2.92 6.02 12.81
N GLY A 139 2.64 6.85 13.83
CA GLY A 139 1.28 7.12 14.30
C GLY A 139 0.40 7.73 13.21
N LEU A 140 0.94 8.65 12.41
CA LEU A 140 0.21 9.23 11.27
C LEU A 140 -0.10 8.18 10.19
N VAL A 141 0.86 7.34 9.84
CA VAL A 141 0.66 6.21 8.90
C VAL A 141 -0.45 5.29 9.41
N ASN A 142 -0.42 4.94 10.70
CA ASN A 142 -1.46 4.11 11.32
C ASN A 142 -2.84 4.77 11.28
N ALA A 143 -2.94 6.06 11.54
CA ALA A 143 -4.19 6.79 11.49
C ALA A 143 -4.82 6.78 10.09
N VAL A 144 -3.99 6.98 9.05
CA VAL A 144 -4.43 6.93 7.65
C VAL A 144 -4.89 5.53 7.27
N THR A 145 -4.08 4.49 7.57
CA THR A 145 -4.44 3.10 7.24
C THR A 145 -5.61 2.59 8.09
N ARG A 146 -5.81 3.12 9.29
CA ARG A 146 -6.99 2.83 10.10
C ARG A 146 -8.26 3.38 9.47
N SER A 147 -8.21 4.60 8.91
CA SER A 147 -9.37 5.19 8.25
C SER A 147 -9.83 4.42 7.01
N ALA A 148 -8.97 3.56 6.45
CA ALA A 148 -9.34 2.66 5.37
C ALA A 148 -10.44 1.66 5.78
N GLN A 149 -10.45 1.21 7.04
CA GLN A 149 -11.46 0.29 7.55
C GLN A 149 -12.86 0.91 7.64
N ASP A 150 -12.92 2.24 7.74
CA ASP A 150 -14.17 2.99 7.80
C ASP A 150 -14.66 3.42 6.40
N SER A 151 -13.96 3.00 5.34
CA SER A 151 -14.31 3.34 3.97
C SER A 151 -15.51 2.56 3.47
N LEU A 152 -16.40 3.25 2.74
CA LEU A 152 -17.62 2.63 2.19
C LEU A 152 -17.35 1.64 1.04
N THR A 153 -16.18 1.75 0.39
CA THR A 153 -15.83 0.93 -0.75
C THR A 153 -14.45 0.30 -0.59
N TYR A 154 -14.30 -0.91 -1.09
CA TYR A 154 -13.00 -1.61 -1.14
C TYR A 154 -11.93 -0.82 -1.91
N VAL A 155 -12.33 -0.18 -3.01
CA VAL A 155 -11.41 0.62 -3.83
C VAL A 155 -10.81 1.76 -3.00
N ARG A 156 -11.65 2.51 -2.28
CA ARG A 156 -11.18 3.62 -1.44
C ARG A 156 -10.36 3.14 -0.25
N ALA A 157 -10.74 2.02 0.36
CA ALA A 157 -9.93 1.39 1.41
C ALA A 157 -8.52 1.07 0.91
N THR A 158 -8.39 0.44 -0.26
CA THR A 158 -7.08 0.13 -0.86
C THR A 158 -6.27 1.38 -1.21
N GLU A 159 -6.93 2.47 -1.63
CA GLU A 159 -6.26 3.75 -1.87
C GLU A 159 -5.69 4.34 -0.58
N LEU A 160 -6.45 4.35 0.52
CA LEU A 160 -5.98 4.83 1.82
C LEU A 160 -4.84 3.98 2.38
N GLU A 161 -4.89 2.67 2.23
CA GLU A 161 -3.78 1.78 2.59
C GLU A 161 -2.51 2.10 1.80
N LYS A 162 -2.66 2.41 0.51
CA LYS A 162 -1.55 2.84 -0.34
C LYS A 162 -1.02 4.21 0.09
N ILE A 163 -1.89 5.17 0.39
CA ILE A 163 -1.51 6.49 0.89
C ILE A 163 -0.68 6.36 2.18
N GLY A 164 -1.07 5.49 3.11
CA GLY A 164 -0.27 5.22 4.30
C GLY A 164 1.13 4.73 3.97
N SER A 165 1.27 3.86 2.97
CA SER A 165 2.57 3.42 2.48
C SER A 165 3.39 4.57 1.87
N ASP A 166 2.77 5.38 1.03
CA ASP A 166 3.44 6.52 0.39
C ASP A 166 3.95 7.53 1.45
N ILE A 167 3.15 7.82 2.48
CA ILE A 167 3.54 8.66 3.61
C ILE A 167 4.75 8.06 4.35
N LEU A 168 4.75 6.76 4.64
CA LEU A 168 5.87 6.09 5.29
C LEU A 168 7.17 6.25 4.50
N TYR A 169 7.12 5.99 3.20
CA TYR A 169 8.31 6.00 2.35
C TYR A 169 8.82 7.42 2.09
N GLU A 170 7.94 8.37 1.78
CA GLU A 170 8.33 9.76 1.52
C GLU A 170 8.78 10.47 2.80
N GLY A 171 8.08 10.26 3.92
CA GLY A 171 8.44 10.86 5.20
C GLY A 171 9.80 10.41 5.71
N VAL A 172 10.10 9.10 5.67
CA VAL A 172 11.42 8.58 6.06
C VAL A 172 12.53 9.07 5.12
N LYS A 173 12.23 9.19 3.82
CA LYS A 173 13.18 9.69 2.83
C LYS A 173 13.52 11.16 3.07
N ALA A 174 12.54 12.00 3.41
CA ALA A 174 12.73 13.40 3.72
C ALA A 174 13.56 13.58 5.00
N ALA A 175 13.23 12.87 6.07
CA ALA A 175 13.98 12.90 7.32
C ALA A 175 15.45 12.51 7.15
N ASN A 176 15.76 11.52 6.31
CA ASN A 176 17.13 11.10 6.02
C ASN A 176 17.94 12.14 5.22
N ARG A 177 17.28 13.13 4.60
CA ARG A 177 17.93 14.26 3.93
C ARG A 177 18.25 15.41 4.88
N GLY A 178 17.85 15.33 6.14
CA GLY A 178 18.04 16.38 7.14
C GLY A 178 17.08 17.56 7.00
N ASP A 179 15.99 17.36 6.29
CA ASP A 179 15.00 18.40 6.01
C ASP A 179 13.71 18.11 6.77
N GLU A 180 13.72 18.42 8.07
CA GLU A 180 12.54 18.26 8.94
C GLU A 180 11.35 19.09 8.45
N SER A 181 11.60 20.20 7.74
CA SER A 181 10.55 21.01 7.12
C SER A 181 9.97 20.36 5.86
N GLU A 182 10.76 19.55 5.15
CA GLU A 182 10.36 18.82 3.94
C GLU A 182 9.66 17.49 4.23
N VAL A 183 9.68 16.94 5.45
CA VAL A 183 8.93 15.69 5.73
C VAL A 183 7.46 15.83 5.32
N PHE A 184 6.92 17.04 5.45
CA PHE A 184 5.58 17.39 4.97
C PHE A 184 5.59 18.47 3.88
N GLY A 185 6.74 19.09 3.57
CA GLY A 185 6.92 20.04 2.47
C GLY A 185 6.92 19.38 1.10
N LEU A 186 7.30 18.10 1.01
CA LEU A 186 7.17 17.28 -0.22
C LEU A 186 5.72 16.91 -0.53
N LEU A 187 4.82 17.16 0.42
CA LEU A 187 3.38 16.99 0.26
C LEU A 187 2.70 18.34 -0.10
N SER A 188 3.46 19.39 -0.35
CA SER A 188 2.95 20.73 -0.70
C SER A 188 2.97 21.00 -2.20
#